data_2ca1537e2f2835dbaaefc8d0bb7cc5e0
#
_entry.id   2ca1537e2f2835dbaaefc8d0bb7cc5e0
#
_cell.length_a   1.000
_cell.length_b   1.000
_cell.length_c   1.000
_cell.angle_alpha   90.00
_cell.angle_beta   90.00
_cell.angle_gamma   90.00
#
_symmetry.space_group_name_H-M   'P 1'
#
loop_
_entity.id
_entity.type
_entity.pdbx_description
1 polymer ?
#
loop_
_entity_poly.entity_id
_entity_poly.type
_entity_poly.pdbx_seq_one_letter_code
_entity_poly.pdbx_strand_id
1 'polypeptide(L)'
;FDEPSDAAGMGANKVMSSRTKLAFFDSQCSKILDNLYLGSNTVAANRELLRQHQVSHVLNCAGVICPEHFPHELQYKTLHLTDGKSEDISCIYYEVLDFFEQSYRSNGTVFVHCQQGVSRSSSMVILYLMYRENLDYETAFQRVRAARGVTKPNTGFMCQLMEWRKRVTMPVTKTRLYRICPYAKPDPRTIAMKITSNVGAHGLDPRGCFVAQTADKLFLWRGARAALLLYQMAKVYIARLQK
;
A
#
# COMPACT_ATOMS: atom_id res chain seq x y z
N PHE A 1 37.49 27.05 53.11
CA PHE A 1 36.76 25.78 52.95
C PHE A 1 35.89 25.93 51.69
N ASP A 2 36.44 25.52 50.55
CA ASP A 2 35.78 25.53 49.25
C ASP A 2 35.10 24.20 49.07
N GLU A 3 33.80 24.22 48.79
CA GLU A 3 33.08 23.08 48.26
C GLU A 3 33.00 23.17 46.76
N PRO A 4 33.26 22.08 45.98
CA PRO A 4 33.07 22.08 44.56
C PRO A 4 31.62 21.83 44.17
N SER A 5 31.05 22.75 43.38
CA SER A 5 29.70 22.61 42.80
C SER A 5 29.76 21.61 41.64
N ASP A 6 29.25 20.40 41.88
CA ASP A 6 28.98 19.43 40.84
C ASP A 6 27.69 19.83 40.08
N ALA A 7 27.87 20.54 38.98
CA ALA A 7 26.84 20.73 37.96
C ALA A 7 26.85 19.52 37.04
N ALA A 8 26.14 18.46 37.43
CA ALA A 8 25.87 17.33 36.56
C ALA A 8 25.06 17.78 35.35
N GLY A 9 25.71 17.76 34.19
CA GLY A 9 25.08 18.10 32.93
C GLY A 9 23.90 17.18 32.60
N MET A 10 22.70 17.73 32.64
CA MET A 10 21.51 17.12 32.05
C MET A 10 21.77 16.96 30.55
N GLY A 11 21.96 15.72 30.12
CA GLY A 11 22.14 15.36 28.74
C GLY A 11 20.97 15.87 27.87
N ALA A 12 21.24 16.91 27.10
CA ALA A 12 20.31 17.42 26.11
C ALA A 12 19.94 16.28 25.16
N ASN A 13 18.70 15.88 25.19
CA ASN A 13 18.11 14.91 24.25
C ASN A 13 18.20 15.53 22.85
N LYS A 14 19.30 15.26 22.13
CA LYS A 14 19.62 15.84 20.83
C LYS A 14 18.60 15.29 19.82
N VAL A 15 17.51 16.04 19.60
CA VAL A 15 16.49 15.69 18.61
C VAL A 15 17.17 15.55 17.23
N MET A 16 17.25 14.32 16.72
CA MET A 16 17.86 14.06 15.41
C MET A 16 17.15 14.89 14.33
N SER A 17 17.93 15.55 13.47
CA SER A 17 17.40 16.26 12.32
C SER A 17 16.65 15.30 11.38
N SER A 18 15.69 15.81 10.60
CA SER A 18 14.95 14.99 9.60
C SER A 18 15.90 14.29 8.62
N ARG A 19 16.99 14.96 8.23
CA ARG A 19 18.03 14.41 7.32
C ARG A 19 18.78 13.24 7.98
N THR A 20 19.17 13.39 9.25
CA THR A 20 19.87 12.35 10.00
C THR A 20 18.97 11.13 10.22
N LYS A 21 17.67 11.35 10.55
CA LYS A 21 16.68 10.26 10.67
C LYS A 21 16.52 9.51 9.36
N LEU A 22 16.42 10.23 8.23
CA LEU A 22 16.27 9.61 6.93
C LEU A 22 17.48 8.75 6.57
N ALA A 23 18.71 9.26 6.79
CA ALA A 23 19.95 8.52 6.56
C ALA A 23 20.01 7.25 7.44
N PHE A 24 19.63 7.34 8.70
CA PHE A 24 19.56 6.19 9.61
C PHE A 24 18.59 5.12 9.08
N PHE A 25 17.37 5.50 8.71
CA PHE A 25 16.34 4.55 8.24
C PHE A 25 16.59 4.06 6.80
N ASP A 26 17.51 4.65 6.05
CA ASP A 26 17.80 4.21 4.68
C ASP A 26 18.39 2.80 4.63
N SER A 27 19.18 2.41 5.61
CA SER A 27 19.77 1.08 5.75
C SER A 27 19.00 0.15 6.69
N GLN A 28 17.90 0.62 7.31
CA GLN A 28 17.15 -0.16 8.29
C GLN A 28 15.99 -0.93 7.66
N CYS A 29 15.95 -2.25 7.88
CA CYS A 29 14.80 -3.10 7.64
C CYS A 29 13.88 -3.05 8.86
N SER A 30 12.83 -2.23 8.81
CA SER A 30 11.95 -1.99 9.96
C SER A 30 10.91 -3.11 10.08
N LYS A 31 10.90 -3.83 11.19
CA LYS A 31 9.90 -4.88 11.48
C LYS A 31 8.57 -4.24 11.87
N ILE A 32 7.50 -4.56 11.16
CA ILE A 32 6.14 -4.09 11.44
C ILE A 32 5.31 -5.19 12.12
N LEU A 33 5.38 -6.39 11.58
CA LEU A 33 4.82 -7.63 12.13
C LEU A 33 5.88 -8.73 12.05
N ASP A 34 5.62 -9.91 12.59
CA ASP A 34 6.59 -11.01 12.54
C ASP A 34 7.01 -11.39 11.12
N ASN A 35 6.10 -11.26 10.18
CA ASN A 35 6.32 -11.58 8.77
C ASN A 35 6.11 -10.39 7.83
N LEU A 36 6.22 -9.15 8.33
CA LEU A 36 6.07 -7.91 7.55
C LEU A 36 7.15 -6.90 7.89
N TYR A 37 7.91 -6.50 6.88
CA TYR A 37 9.00 -5.53 6.99
C TYR A 37 8.81 -4.37 6.02
N LEU A 38 9.33 -3.21 6.42
CA LEU A 38 9.27 -1.96 5.64
C LEU A 38 10.66 -1.35 5.52
N GLY A 39 11.06 -0.93 4.31
CA GLY A 39 12.36 -0.32 4.09
C GLY A 39 12.45 0.56 2.85
N SER A 40 13.70 0.94 2.55
CA SER A 40 14.09 1.70 1.36
C SER A 40 14.49 0.76 0.21
N ASN A 41 14.82 1.35 -0.95
CA ASN A 41 15.44 0.63 -2.05
C ASN A 41 16.88 0.16 -1.72
N THR A 42 17.59 0.84 -0.83
CA THR A 42 18.89 0.40 -0.33
C THR A 42 18.79 -0.94 0.39
N VAL A 43 17.78 -1.10 1.23
CA VAL A 43 17.47 -2.41 1.88
C VAL A 43 17.03 -3.44 0.85
N ALA A 44 16.18 -3.06 -0.12
CA ALA A 44 15.72 -3.96 -1.19
C ALA A 44 16.87 -4.54 -2.03
N ALA A 45 17.98 -3.81 -2.17
CA ALA A 45 19.17 -4.25 -2.88
C ALA A 45 20.15 -5.09 -2.02
N ASN A 46 19.88 -5.20 -0.71
CA ASN A 46 20.76 -5.94 0.20
C ASN A 46 20.26 -7.38 0.39
N ARG A 47 20.81 -8.31 -0.41
CA ARG A 47 20.42 -9.73 -0.40
C ARG A 47 20.58 -10.36 0.98
N GLU A 48 21.69 -10.11 1.66
CA GLU A 48 21.98 -10.72 2.96
C GLU A 48 20.99 -10.27 4.02
N LEU A 49 20.62 -8.99 4.03
CA LEU A 49 19.64 -8.45 4.95
C LEU A 49 18.24 -9.04 4.70
N LEU A 50 17.84 -9.20 3.43
CA LEU A 50 16.58 -9.84 3.08
C LEU A 50 16.55 -11.31 3.48
N ARG A 51 17.66 -12.06 3.30
CA ARG A 51 17.80 -13.46 3.73
C ARG A 51 17.78 -13.59 5.25
N GLN A 52 18.46 -12.72 5.98
CA GLN A 52 18.46 -12.69 7.44
C GLN A 52 17.04 -12.58 8.02
N HIS A 53 16.17 -11.81 7.35
CA HIS A 53 14.77 -11.66 7.71
C HIS A 53 13.85 -12.69 7.03
N GLN A 54 14.40 -13.70 6.35
CA GLN A 54 13.66 -14.76 5.68
C GLN A 54 12.60 -14.21 4.69
N VAL A 55 12.91 -13.07 4.04
CA VAL A 55 12.00 -12.46 3.06
C VAL A 55 11.81 -13.40 1.88
N SER A 56 10.57 -13.68 1.52
CA SER A 56 10.17 -14.50 0.38
C SER A 56 9.38 -13.71 -0.66
N HIS A 57 8.75 -12.61 -0.24
CA HIS A 57 7.89 -11.78 -1.09
C HIS A 57 8.29 -10.32 -0.97
N VAL A 58 8.27 -9.59 -2.08
CA VAL A 58 8.60 -8.16 -2.13
C VAL A 58 7.47 -7.38 -2.79
N LEU A 59 6.93 -6.39 -2.07
CA LEU A 59 6.04 -5.38 -2.63
C LEU A 59 6.87 -4.13 -2.97
N ASN A 60 7.23 -3.98 -4.23
CA ASN A 60 7.90 -2.80 -4.75
C ASN A 60 6.88 -1.73 -5.13
N CYS A 61 6.79 -0.65 -4.36
CA CYS A 61 5.85 0.44 -4.59
C CYS A 61 6.42 1.57 -5.49
N ALA A 62 7.52 1.34 -6.17
CA ALA A 62 8.21 2.38 -6.95
C ALA A 62 8.83 1.82 -8.23
N GLY A 63 8.17 0.90 -8.91
CA GLY A 63 8.67 0.21 -10.11
C GLY A 63 9.10 1.12 -11.27
N VAL A 64 8.68 2.39 -11.26
CA VAL A 64 9.16 3.39 -12.24
C VAL A 64 10.65 3.68 -12.06
N ILE A 65 11.17 3.64 -10.81
CA ILE A 65 12.53 4.10 -10.46
C ILE A 65 13.34 3.06 -9.67
N CYS A 66 12.69 2.02 -9.15
CA CYS A 66 13.34 0.97 -8.37
C CYS A 66 13.16 -0.37 -9.09
N PRO A 67 14.24 -1.04 -9.52
CA PRO A 67 14.14 -2.34 -10.17
C PRO A 67 13.81 -3.46 -9.17
N GLU A 68 13.41 -4.60 -9.68
CA GLU A 68 13.41 -5.85 -8.93
C GLU A 68 14.85 -6.36 -8.84
N HIS A 69 15.41 -6.39 -7.62
CA HIS A 69 16.82 -6.75 -7.44
C HIS A 69 17.08 -8.26 -7.52
N PHE A 70 16.11 -9.09 -7.11
CA PHE A 70 16.28 -10.55 -7.03
C PHE A 70 15.06 -11.31 -7.59
N PRO A 71 14.65 -11.08 -8.86
CA PRO A 71 13.41 -11.62 -9.42
C PRO A 71 13.41 -13.15 -9.59
N HIS A 72 14.58 -13.80 -9.55
CA HIS A 72 14.70 -15.26 -9.61
C HIS A 72 14.69 -15.95 -8.24
N GLU A 73 14.79 -15.18 -7.15
CA GLU A 73 14.87 -15.71 -5.77
C GLU A 73 13.63 -15.35 -4.94
N LEU A 74 12.99 -14.23 -5.24
CA LEU A 74 11.88 -13.68 -4.47
C LEU A 74 10.65 -13.47 -5.35
N GLN A 75 9.47 -13.59 -4.75
CA GLN A 75 8.23 -13.29 -5.43
C GLN A 75 7.93 -11.78 -5.37
N TYR A 76 7.78 -11.16 -6.53
CA TYR A 76 7.54 -9.71 -6.62
C TYR A 76 6.10 -9.38 -6.98
N LYS A 77 5.57 -8.36 -6.32
CA LYS A 77 4.49 -7.50 -6.81
C LYS A 77 5.06 -6.11 -7.00
N THR A 78 5.16 -5.65 -8.24
CA THR A 78 5.73 -4.34 -8.55
C THR A 78 4.64 -3.40 -9.01
N LEU A 79 4.50 -2.28 -8.28
CA LEU A 79 3.56 -1.20 -8.52
C LEU A 79 4.33 0.01 -9.07
N HIS A 80 3.88 0.58 -10.17
CA HIS A 80 4.51 1.73 -10.82
C HIS A 80 3.94 3.05 -10.29
N LEU A 81 3.97 3.24 -8.95
CA LEU A 81 3.42 4.42 -8.30
C LEU A 81 4.37 5.61 -8.38
N THR A 82 3.81 6.79 -8.62
CA THR A 82 4.46 8.07 -8.35
C THR A 82 4.17 8.51 -6.91
N ASP A 83 5.01 9.37 -6.31
CA ASP A 83 4.74 9.93 -4.97
C ASP A 83 4.01 11.27 -5.06
N GLY A 84 3.07 11.36 -5.99
CA GLY A 84 2.25 12.55 -6.20
C GLY A 84 0.96 12.51 -5.40
N LYS A 85 0.49 13.68 -4.94
CA LYS A 85 -0.78 13.79 -4.19
C LYS A 85 -2.01 13.38 -5.01
N SER A 86 -1.93 13.45 -6.33
CA SER A 86 -2.98 13.09 -7.28
C SER A 86 -2.93 11.62 -7.74
N GLU A 87 -1.91 10.86 -7.32
CA GLU A 87 -1.83 9.42 -7.64
C GLU A 87 -2.96 8.66 -6.97
N ASP A 88 -3.76 7.92 -7.75
CA ASP A 88 -4.87 7.14 -7.22
C ASP A 88 -4.39 5.75 -6.79
N ILE A 89 -4.07 5.61 -5.50
CA ILE A 89 -3.71 4.33 -4.92
C ILE A 89 -4.93 3.52 -4.47
N SER A 90 -6.10 4.15 -4.34
CA SER A 90 -7.30 3.47 -3.83
C SER A 90 -7.82 2.39 -4.78
N CYS A 91 -7.59 2.54 -6.06
CA CYS A 91 -8.05 1.62 -7.08
C CYS A 91 -7.27 0.29 -7.14
N ILE A 92 -6.12 0.19 -6.45
CA ILE A 92 -5.29 -1.03 -6.39
C ILE A 92 -5.26 -1.66 -4.99
N TYR A 93 -6.01 -1.14 -4.03
CA TYR A 93 -5.98 -1.65 -2.65
C TYR A 93 -6.27 -3.15 -2.56
N TYR A 94 -7.26 -3.65 -3.29
CA TYR A 94 -7.59 -5.08 -3.26
C TYR A 94 -6.46 -5.94 -3.85
N GLU A 95 -5.79 -5.48 -4.90
CA GLU A 95 -4.61 -6.13 -5.47
C GLU A 95 -3.45 -6.24 -4.46
N VAL A 96 -3.24 -5.16 -3.71
CA VAL A 96 -2.21 -5.11 -2.66
C VAL A 96 -2.59 -6.02 -1.49
N LEU A 97 -3.84 -5.96 -1.03
CA LEU A 97 -4.33 -6.80 0.05
C LEU A 97 -4.28 -8.29 -0.33
N ASP A 98 -4.60 -8.65 -1.57
CA ASP A 98 -4.50 -10.02 -2.06
C ASP A 98 -3.06 -10.53 -2.05
N PHE A 99 -2.10 -9.69 -2.42
CA PHE A 99 -0.68 -10.06 -2.36
C PHE A 99 -0.23 -10.34 -0.92
N PHE A 100 -0.60 -9.50 0.04
CA PHE A 100 -0.31 -9.74 1.45
C PHE A 100 -0.96 -11.04 1.96
N GLU A 101 -2.24 -11.24 1.67
CA GLU A 101 -2.98 -12.41 2.12
C GLU A 101 -2.46 -13.72 1.52
N GLN A 102 -2.08 -13.71 0.23
CA GLN A 102 -1.47 -14.87 -0.43
C GLN A 102 -0.13 -15.23 0.19
N SER A 103 0.72 -14.23 0.40
CA SER A 103 2.01 -14.41 1.08
C SER A 103 1.84 -14.98 2.49
N TYR A 104 0.88 -14.44 3.24
CA TYR A 104 0.60 -14.89 4.59
C TYR A 104 0.12 -16.36 4.65
N ARG A 105 -0.77 -16.76 3.72
CA ARG A 105 -1.26 -18.15 3.63
C ARG A 105 -0.16 -19.16 3.30
N SER A 106 0.88 -18.74 2.60
CA SER A 106 2.06 -19.54 2.30
C SER A 106 3.16 -19.48 3.37
N ASN A 107 2.86 -18.93 4.56
CA ASN A 107 3.84 -18.67 5.63
C ASN A 107 5.03 -17.82 5.15
N GLY A 108 4.80 -16.97 4.15
CA GLY A 108 5.83 -16.11 3.59
C GLY A 108 6.05 -14.85 4.43
N THR A 109 7.22 -14.26 4.28
CA THR A 109 7.60 -12.96 4.85
C THR A 109 7.62 -11.92 3.75
N VAL A 110 6.91 -10.80 3.96
CA VAL A 110 6.82 -9.70 2.99
C VAL A 110 7.74 -8.56 3.38
N PHE A 111 8.54 -8.11 2.43
CA PHE A 111 9.25 -6.85 2.50
C PHE A 111 8.59 -5.83 1.59
N VAL A 112 8.24 -4.66 2.13
CA VAL A 112 7.60 -3.58 1.39
C VAL A 112 8.56 -2.41 1.25
N HIS A 113 8.78 -1.94 0.03
CA HIS A 113 9.66 -0.79 -0.18
C HIS A 113 9.15 0.18 -1.25
N CYS A 114 9.69 1.38 -1.24
CA CYS A 114 9.73 2.34 -2.33
C CYS A 114 11.16 2.90 -2.42
N GLN A 115 11.35 4.10 -2.88
CA GLN A 115 12.69 4.68 -2.92
C GLN A 115 13.31 4.86 -1.52
N GLN A 116 12.61 5.55 -0.61
CA GLN A 116 13.09 5.85 0.75
C GLN A 116 12.34 5.11 1.86
N GLY A 117 11.25 4.43 1.55
CA GLY A 117 10.42 3.77 2.57
C GLY A 117 9.67 4.77 3.47
N VAL A 118 9.24 5.90 2.91
CA VAL A 118 8.63 7.02 3.67
C VAL A 118 7.15 7.19 3.37
N SER A 119 6.74 7.22 2.09
CA SER A 119 5.37 7.57 1.68
C SER A 119 4.66 6.40 0.99
N ARG A 120 5.00 6.03 -0.25
CA ARG A 120 4.32 4.98 -1.04
C ARG A 120 4.23 3.64 -0.32
N SER A 121 5.36 3.10 0.09
CA SER A 121 5.42 1.80 0.78
C SER A 121 4.79 1.84 2.17
N SER A 122 4.99 2.93 2.92
CA SER A 122 4.34 3.12 4.23
C SER A 122 2.82 3.15 4.09
N SER A 123 2.28 3.75 3.02
CA SER A 123 0.84 3.77 2.76
C SER A 123 0.26 2.37 2.56
N MET A 124 0.97 1.48 1.84
CA MET A 124 0.54 0.11 1.63
C MET A 124 0.59 -0.72 2.92
N VAL A 125 1.58 -0.49 3.77
CA VAL A 125 1.68 -1.13 5.08
C VAL A 125 0.57 -0.65 6.02
N ILE A 126 0.28 0.67 6.05
CA ILE A 126 -0.83 1.23 6.82
C ILE A 126 -2.16 0.63 6.34
N LEU A 127 -2.40 0.57 5.03
CA LEU A 127 -3.58 -0.08 4.45
C LEU A 127 -3.76 -1.51 4.98
N TYR A 128 -2.67 -2.28 4.98
CA TYR A 128 -2.72 -3.68 5.42
C TYR A 128 -3.05 -3.81 6.91
N LEU A 129 -2.47 -2.98 7.78
CA LEU A 129 -2.82 -2.95 9.21
C LEU A 129 -4.28 -2.53 9.44
N MET A 130 -4.76 -1.52 8.71
CA MET A 130 -6.17 -1.10 8.76
C MET A 130 -7.11 -2.24 8.38
N TYR A 131 -6.77 -3.01 7.35
CA TYR A 131 -7.56 -4.14 6.88
C TYR A 131 -7.50 -5.33 7.84
N ARG A 132 -6.30 -5.79 8.17
CA ARG A 132 -6.08 -7.02 8.93
C ARG A 132 -6.56 -6.93 10.38
N GLU A 133 -6.30 -5.79 11.02
CA GLU A 133 -6.56 -5.59 12.44
C GLU A 133 -7.76 -4.67 12.69
N ASN A 134 -8.48 -4.31 11.63
CA ASN A 134 -9.66 -3.43 11.69
C ASN A 134 -9.37 -2.05 12.32
N LEU A 135 -8.15 -1.54 12.15
CA LEU A 135 -7.71 -0.26 12.72
C LEU A 135 -8.23 0.93 11.91
N ASP A 136 -8.35 2.09 12.58
CA ASP A 136 -8.44 3.36 11.88
C ASP A 136 -7.08 3.80 11.31
N TYR A 137 -7.08 4.85 10.48
CA TYR A 137 -5.85 5.35 9.86
C TYR A 137 -4.83 5.82 10.89
N GLU A 138 -5.26 6.60 11.89
CA GLU A 138 -4.34 7.21 12.86
C GLU A 138 -3.63 6.13 13.70
N THR A 139 -4.36 5.15 14.19
CA THR A 139 -3.81 4.03 14.97
C THR A 139 -2.82 3.22 14.14
N ALA A 140 -3.17 2.88 12.89
CA ALA A 140 -2.29 2.15 11.98
C ALA A 140 -1.04 2.98 11.62
N PHE A 141 -1.20 4.28 11.35
CA PHE A 141 -0.11 5.20 11.06
C PHE A 141 0.87 5.31 12.23
N GLN A 142 0.39 5.52 13.45
CA GLN A 142 1.25 5.64 14.64
C GLN A 142 2.04 4.33 14.89
N ARG A 143 1.43 3.18 14.66
CA ARG A 143 2.11 1.89 14.78
C ARG A 143 3.25 1.74 13.77
N VAL A 144 3.02 2.08 12.49
CA VAL A 144 4.07 2.05 11.47
C VAL A 144 5.16 3.08 11.78
N ARG A 145 4.77 4.27 12.23
CA ARG A 145 5.71 5.35 12.59
C ARG A 145 6.55 5.01 13.81
N ALA A 146 6.02 4.27 14.78
CA ALA A 146 6.79 3.79 15.93
C ALA A 146 7.91 2.85 15.49
N ALA A 147 7.67 1.96 14.52
CA ALA A 147 8.67 1.05 13.98
C ALA A 147 9.62 1.73 12.98
N ARG A 148 9.13 2.72 12.23
CA ARG A 148 9.90 3.45 11.21
C ARG A 148 9.63 4.95 11.33
N GLY A 149 10.42 5.64 12.13
CA GLY A 149 10.23 7.04 12.54
C GLY A 149 10.19 8.08 11.42
N VAL A 150 10.54 7.71 10.19
CA VAL A 150 10.45 8.55 8.98
C VAL A 150 9.16 8.36 8.19
N THR A 151 8.26 7.48 8.64
CA THR A 151 6.95 7.24 8.02
C THR A 151 6.17 8.55 7.88
N LYS A 152 5.85 8.89 6.63
CA LYS A 152 5.12 10.12 6.28
C LYS A 152 4.43 9.95 4.92
N PRO A 153 3.26 9.28 4.85
CA PRO A 153 2.43 9.27 3.65
C PRO A 153 2.18 10.70 3.15
N ASN A 154 2.18 10.91 1.85
CA ASN A 154 1.74 12.20 1.33
C ASN A 154 0.24 12.42 1.62
N THR A 155 -0.21 13.68 1.59
CA THR A 155 -1.59 14.04 1.98
C THR A 155 -2.65 13.39 1.10
N GLY A 156 -2.38 13.16 -0.20
CA GLY A 156 -3.31 12.47 -1.10
C GLY A 156 -3.50 11.00 -0.69
N PHE A 157 -2.43 10.31 -0.34
CA PHE A 157 -2.49 8.93 0.13
C PHE A 157 -3.20 8.81 1.49
N MET A 158 -2.90 9.73 2.40
CA MET A 158 -3.59 9.79 3.68
C MET A 158 -5.11 9.93 3.51
N CYS A 159 -5.56 10.88 2.69
CA CYS A 159 -6.99 11.07 2.43
C CYS A 159 -7.64 9.82 1.82
N GLN A 160 -6.97 9.16 0.86
CA GLN A 160 -7.49 7.95 0.22
C GLN A 160 -7.60 6.76 1.20
N LEU A 161 -6.65 6.61 2.13
CA LEU A 161 -6.70 5.57 3.17
C LEU A 161 -7.87 5.82 4.14
N MET A 162 -8.04 7.07 4.60
CA MET A 162 -9.16 7.45 5.47
C MET A 162 -10.51 7.27 4.76
N GLU A 163 -10.60 7.64 3.48
CA GLU A 163 -11.82 7.48 2.68
C GLU A 163 -12.13 6.00 2.42
N TRP A 164 -11.11 5.17 2.16
CA TRP A 164 -11.30 3.73 2.03
C TRP A 164 -11.87 3.13 3.32
N ARG A 165 -11.35 3.52 4.49
CA ARG A 165 -11.88 3.06 5.78
C ARG A 165 -13.37 3.37 5.92
N LYS A 166 -13.76 4.61 5.63
CA LYS A 166 -15.18 5.01 5.63
C LYS A 166 -16.01 4.15 4.66
N ARG A 167 -15.46 3.92 3.46
CA ARG A 167 -16.14 3.17 2.39
C ARG A 167 -16.44 1.72 2.77
N VAL A 168 -15.54 1.06 3.50
CA VAL A 168 -15.71 -0.35 3.91
C VAL A 168 -16.48 -0.51 5.22
N THR A 169 -16.56 0.55 6.05
CA THR A 169 -17.27 0.48 7.34
C THR A 169 -18.66 1.11 7.33
N MET A 170 -18.95 1.98 6.37
CA MET A 170 -20.25 2.67 6.29
C MET A 170 -21.16 2.01 5.23
N PRO A 171 -22.48 1.98 5.46
CA PRO A 171 -23.42 1.45 4.48
C PRO A 171 -23.35 2.24 3.16
N VAL A 172 -23.64 1.55 2.08
CA VAL A 172 -23.71 2.14 0.74
C VAL A 172 -25.01 2.89 0.60
N THR A 173 -24.97 4.22 0.70
CA THR A 173 -26.17 5.09 0.58
C THR A 173 -26.43 5.60 -0.83
N LYS A 174 -25.40 5.57 -1.70
CA LYS A 174 -25.49 5.99 -3.12
C LYS A 174 -24.84 4.93 -4.00
N THR A 175 -25.41 4.69 -5.17
CA THR A 175 -24.84 3.78 -6.16
C THR A 175 -23.41 4.20 -6.49
N ARG A 176 -22.49 3.23 -6.44
CA ARG A 176 -21.09 3.38 -6.85
C ARG A 176 -20.89 2.59 -8.13
N LEU A 177 -20.28 3.18 -9.13
CA LEU A 177 -19.89 2.48 -10.36
C LEU A 177 -18.38 2.41 -10.43
N TYR A 178 -17.87 1.18 -10.55
CA TYR A 178 -16.45 0.89 -10.67
C TYR A 178 -16.14 0.40 -12.08
N ARG A 179 -15.14 0.98 -12.70
CA ARG A 179 -14.55 0.49 -13.96
C ARG A 179 -13.37 -0.43 -13.65
N ILE A 180 -13.38 -1.61 -14.24
CA ILE A 180 -12.27 -2.55 -14.18
C ILE A 180 -11.40 -2.33 -15.40
N CYS A 181 -10.16 -1.90 -15.18
CA CYS A 181 -9.24 -1.53 -16.25
C CYS A 181 -7.78 -1.66 -15.78
N PRO A 182 -6.80 -1.66 -16.70
CA PRO A 182 -5.39 -1.52 -16.34
C PRO A 182 -5.16 -0.29 -15.48
N TYR A 183 -4.25 -0.41 -14.50
CA TYR A 183 -3.95 0.66 -13.56
C TYR A 183 -3.46 1.93 -14.26
N ALA A 184 -2.44 1.79 -15.09
CA ALA A 184 -1.86 2.88 -15.87
C ALA A 184 -1.22 2.35 -17.15
N LYS A 185 -0.92 3.23 -18.12
CA LYS A 185 -0.20 2.84 -19.34
C LYS A 185 1.15 2.18 -19.06
N PRO A 186 1.99 2.67 -18.12
CA PRO A 186 3.25 2.01 -17.78
C PRO A 186 3.07 0.72 -16.97
N ASP A 187 1.86 0.48 -16.41
CA ASP A 187 1.54 -0.72 -15.65
C ASP A 187 0.24 -1.37 -16.14
N PRO A 188 0.25 -1.98 -17.34
CA PRO A 188 -0.94 -2.61 -17.92
C PRO A 188 -1.26 -3.97 -17.26
N ARG A 189 -0.34 -4.56 -16.49
CA ARG A 189 -0.52 -5.87 -15.85
C ARG A 189 -1.32 -5.76 -14.56
N THR A 190 -1.19 -4.67 -13.82
CA THR A 190 -1.99 -4.41 -12.63
C THR A 190 -3.37 -3.96 -13.06
N ILE A 191 -4.37 -4.78 -12.75
CA ILE A 191 -5.77 -4.46 -13.01
C ILE A 191 -6.34 -3.73 -11.80
N ALA A 192 -6.96 -2.58 -12.04
CA ALA A 192 -7.49 -1.70 -11.02
C ALA A 192 -9.01 -1.64 -11.06
N MET A 193 -9.60 -1.39 -9.90
CA MET A 193 -11.02 -1.10 -9.73
C MET A 193 -11.22 0.40 -9.47
N LYS A 194 -11.38 1.18 -10.56
CA LYS A 194 -11.49 2.65 -10.48
C LYS A 194 -12.93 3.08 -10.32
N ILE A 195 -13.21 3.90 -9.31
CA ILE A 195 -14.52 4.53 -9.16
C ILE A 195 -14.72 5.56 -10.28
N THR A 196 -15.92 5.58 -10.86
CA THR A 196 -16.29 6.56 -11.90
C THR A 196 -17.35 7.52 -11.38
N SER A 197 -17.22 8.78 -11.75
CA SER A 197 -18.22 9.81 -11.43
C SER A 197 -19.47 9.69 -12.30
N ASN A 198 -19.36 9.10 -13.49
CA ASN A 198 -20.50 8.88 -14.39
C ASN A 198 -21.17 7.54 -14.08
N VAL A 199 -22.25 7.58 -13.29
CA VAL A 199 -22.99 6.40 -12.83
C VAL A 199 -24.09 5.97 -13.83
N GLY A 200 -24.29 6.72 -14.92
CA GLY A 200 -25.30 6.42 -15.93
C GLY A 200 -24.84 5.44 -17.02
N ALA A 201 -25.80 4.95 -17.81
CA ALA A 201 -25.54 4.05 -18.94
C ALA A 201 -24.55 4.62 -19.97
N HIS A 202 -24.49 5.93 -20.12
CA HIS A 202 -23.54 6.62 -21.01
C HIS A 202 -22.07 6.47 -20.54
N GLY A 203 -21.83 6.08 -19.29
CA GLY A 203 -20.49 5.79 -18.77
C GLY A 203 -19.98 4.38 -19.11
N LEU A 204 -20.81 3.52 -19.69
CA LEU A 204 -20.48 2.12 -19.96
C LEU A 204 -19.81 1.98 -21.34
N ASP A 205 -18.50 1.73 -21.35
CA ASP A 205 -17.72 1.46 -22.58
C ASP A 205 -17.82 -0.03 -22.97
N PRO A 206 -18.26 -0.37 -24.18
CA PRO A 206 -18.37 -1.77 -24.62
C PRO A 206 -17.06 -2.57 -24.63
N ARG A 207 -15.91 -1.91 -24.44
CA ARG A 207 -14.58 -2.55 -24.27
C ARG A 207 -14.24 -2.81 -22.80
N GLY A 208 -15.05 -2.33 -21.85
CA GLY A 208 -14.79 -2.40 -20.41
C GLY A 208 -15.66 -3.42 -19.68
N CYS A 209 -15.27 -3.67 -18.43
CA CYS A 209 -16.09 -4.31 -17.42
C CYS A 209 -16.38 -3.31 -16.30
N PHE A 210 -17.57 -3.34 -15.76
CA PHE A 210 -18.01 -2.44 -14.70
C PHE A 210 -18.73 -3.22 -13.60
N VAL A 211 -18.53 -2.77 -12.36
CA VAL A 211 -19.26 -3.27 -11.20
C VAL A 211 -20.05 -2.10 -10.61
N ALA A 212 -21.37 -2.26 -10.56
CA ALA A 212 -22.24 -1.31 -9.87
C ALA A 212 -22.59 -1.87 -8.50
N GLN A 213 -22.36 -1.07 -7.46
CA GLN A 213 -22.68 -1.39 -6.07
C GLN A 213 -23.81 -0.47 -5.60
N THR A 214 -24.93 -1.07 -5.24
CA THR A 214 -26.05 -0.41 -4.55
C THR A 214 -26.03 -0.78 -3.06
N ALA A 215 -27.01 -0.32 -2.29
CA ALA A 215 -27.12 -0.63 -0.87
C ALA A 215 -27.20 -2.14 -0.59
N ASP A 216 -27.83 -2.90 -1.47
CA ASP A 216 -28.22 -4.30 -1.28
C ASP A 216 -27.69 -5.26 -2.36
N LYS A 217 -27.19 -4.75 -3.50
CA LYS A 217 -26.83 -5.57 -4.66
C LYS A 217 -25.52 -5.12 -5.32
N LEU A 218 -24.87 -6.11 -5.95
CA LEU A 218 -23.76 -5.92 -6.86
C LEU A 218 -24.15 -6.40 -8.25
N PHE A 219 -23.92 -5.55 -9.25
CA PHE A 219 -24.19 -5.86 -10.65
C PHE A 219 -22.89 -5.88 -11.42
N LEU A 220 -22.68 -6.91 -12.21
CA LEU A 220 -21.55 -7.01 -13.13
C LEU A 220 -22.04 -6.75 -14.56
N TRP A 221 -21.54 -5.70 -15.17
CA TRP A 221 -21.73 -5.44 -16.59
C TRP A 221 -20.46 -5.74 -17.36
N ARG A 222 -20.58 -6.53 -18.44
CA ARG A 222 -19.49 -6.85 -19.36
C ARG A 222 -19.83 -6.31 -20.73
N GLY A 223 -18.98 -5.42 -21.28
CA GLY A 223 -19.09 -4.95 -22.64
C GLY A 223 -18.83 -6.08 -23.66
N ALA A 224 -19.49 -6.03 -24.80
CA ALA A 224 -19.39 -7.05 -25.83
C ALA A 224 -17.94 -7.25 -26.37
N ARG A 225 -17.08 -6.23 -26.25
CA ARG A 225 -15.67 -6.24 -26.67
C ARG A 225 -14.69 -6.25 -25.49
N ALA A 226 -15.16 -6.50 -24.28
CA ALA A 226 -14.31 -6.52 -23.09
C ALA A 226 -13.42 -7.77 -23.04
N ALA A 227 -12.14 -7.57 -22.74
CA ALA A 227 -11.18 -8.64 -22.58
C ALA A 227 -11.61 -9.60 -21.44
N LEU A 228 -11.37 -10.90 -21.64
CA LEU A 228 -11.73 -11.93 -20.65
C LEU A 228 -11.07 -11.70 -19.31
N LEU A 229 -9.83 -11.24 -19.29
CA LEU A 229 -9.10 -10.90 -18.06
C LEU A 229 -9.85 -9.87 -17.21
N LEU A 230 -10.39 -8.79 -17.80
CA LEU A 230 -11.14 -7.77 -17.07
C LEU A 230 -12.41 -8.34 -16.43
N TYR A 231 -13.07 -9.28 -17.13
CA TYR A 231 -14.25 -9.95 -16.60
C TYR A 231 -13.90 -10.89 -15.43
N GLN A 232 -12.80 -11.63 -15.53
CA GLN A 232 -12.32 -12.49 -14.44
C GLN A 232 -11.95 -11.65 -13.20
N MET A 233 -11.22 -10.57 -13.38
CA MET A 233 -10.87 -9.65 -12.29
C MET A 233 -12.10 -8.97 -11.68
N ALA A 234 -13.10 -8.61 -12.48
CA ALA A 234 -14.35 -8.06 -11.97
C ALA A 234 -15.06 -9.03 -11.00
N LYS A 235 -15.06 -10.34 -11.26
CA LYS A 235 -15.58 -11.35 -10.34
C LYS A 235 -14.81 -11.42 -9.03
N VAL A 236 -13.47 -11.32 -9.10
CA VAL A 236 -12.62 -11.28 -7.91
C VAL A 236 -12.98 -10.06 -7.05
N TYR A 237 -13.12 -8.89 -7.66
CA TYR A 237 -13.49 -7.67 -6.95
C TYR A 237 -14.91 -7.73 -6.35
N ILE A 238 -15.88 -8.34 -7.04
CA ILE A 238 -17.22 -8.56 -6.48
C ILE A 238 -17.14 -9.41 -5.21
N ALA A 239 -16.38 -10.50 -5.23
CA ALA A 239 -16.19 -11.35 -4.05
C ALA A 239 -15.52 -10.61 -2.88
N ARG A 240 -14.74 -9.56 -3.16
CA ARG A 240 -14.14 -8.69 -2.14
C ARG A 240 -15.12 -7.67 -1.58
N LEU A 241 -16.00 -7.14 -2.42
CA LEU A 241 -17.03 -6.18 -2.00
C LEU A 241 -18.18 -6.83 -1.19
N GLN A 242 -18.29 -8.17 -1.22
CA GLN A 242 -19.28 -8.94 -0.47
C GLN A 242 -18.82 -9.33 0.94
N LYS A 243 -17.57 -9.14 1.25
CA LYS A 243 -16.97 -9.40 2.58
C LYS A 243 -17.03 -8.16 3.46
#